data_9f12cc5381fd26b3efa148d3082e6f4f
#
_entry.id   9f12cc5381fd26b3efa148d3082e6f4f
#
_cell.length_a   1.000
_cell.length_b   1.000
_cell.length_c   1.000
_cell.angle_alpha   90.00
_cell.angle_beta   90.00
_cell.angle_gamma   90.00
#
_symmetry.space_group_name_H-M   'P 1'
#
loop_
_entity.id
_entity.type
_entity.pdbx_description
1 polymer ?
#
loop_
_entity_poly.entity_id
_entity_poly.type
_entity_poly.pdbx_seq_one_letter_code
_entity_poly.pdbx_strand_id
1 'polypeptide(L)'
;MHMSDNAETLPPWERLQHALEALNDLSPACHGQVHPLAVVNGVLELGEGSVIKPGTVIEGCVKIGQNCTIGPNAYLRGLVRVGDNCVVGNAVEIKNSVLGNQVFVSHLTYIGDSWLEDDINVGGGCIFSNFRHDAGEIRMLHEGQLTPTGRNKLGCYVGAHSRIGCKCVILPGRVLPPHTQTYPGTVFDGRVQP
;
A
#
# COMPACT_ATOMS: atom_id res chain seq x y z
N MET A 1 -1.69 6.65 19.03
CA MET A 1 -3.06 6.26 19.35
C MET A 1 -3.12 4.74 19.20
N HIS A 2 -3.20 3.99 20.31
CA HIS A 2 -3.25 2.52 20.25
C HIS A 2 -4.51 2.11 19.49
N MET A 3 -4.33 1.33 18.42
CA MET A 3 -5.43 0.57 17.83
C MET A 3 -5.98 -0.32 18.94
N SER A 4 -7.30 -0.34 19.11
CA SER A 4 -7.94 -1.19 20.12
C SER A 4 -7.54 -2.66 19.89
N ASP A 5 -7.33 -3.43 20.94
CA ASP A 5 -6.90 -4.85 20.94
C ASP A 5 -7.74 -5.78 20.04
N ASN A 6 -8.91 -5.31 19.57
CA ASN A 6 -9.77 -6.05 18.64
C ASN A 6 -9.32 -5.98 17.17
N ALA A 7 -8.46 -5.04 16.76
CA ALA A 7 -8.11 -4.88 15.33
C ALA A 7 -7.12 -5.94 14.84
N GLU A 8 -6.28 -6.50 15.71
CA GLU A 8 -5.30 -7.54 15.34
C GLU A 8 -5.93 -8.91 15.06
N THR A 9 -7.12 -9.17 15.61
CA THR A 9 -7.84 -10.43 15.40
C THR A 9 -8.68 -10.45 14.12
N LEU A 10 -8.87 -9.29 13.47
CA LEU A 10 -9.66 -9.20 12.25
C LEU A 10 -8.92 -9.78 11.04
N PRO A 11 -9.65 -10.36 10.07
CA PRO A 11 -9.08 -10.78 8.81
C PRO A 11 -8.36 -9.62 8.08
N PRO A 12 -7.30 -9.89 7.30
CA PRO A 12 -6.51 -8.85 6.66
C PRO A 12 -7.32 -7.83 5.83
N TRP A 13 -8.37 -8.27 5.13
CA TRP A 13 -9.23 -7.38 4.33
C TRP A 13 -10.13 -6.47 5.18
N GLU A 14 -10.53 -6.89 6.38
CA GLU A 14 -11.28 -6.05 7.31
C GLU A 14 -10.34 -5.06 8.01
N ARG A 15 -9.15 -5.49 8.39
CA ARG A 15 -8.11 -4.59 8.91
C ARG A 15 -7.79 -3.47 7.93
N LEU A 16 -7.62 -3.81 6.64
CA LEU A 16 -7.41 -2.83 5.58
C LEU A 16 -8.58 -1.84 5.51
N GLN A 17 -9.81 -2.34 5.51
CA GLN A 17 -11.00 -1.49 5.47
C GLN A 17 -11.04 -0.52 6.64
N HIS A 18 -10.92 -1.00 7.87
CA HIS A 18 -10.96 -0.16 9.06
C HIS A 18 -9.88 0.92 9.05
N ALA A 19 -8.65 0.56 8.64
CA ALA A 19 -7.57 1.52 8.56
C ALA A 19 -7.80 2.60 7.50
N LEU A 20 -8.46 2.26 6.39
CA LEU A 20 -8.80 3.21 5.34
C LEU A 20 -10.02 4.07 5.71
N GLU A 21 -11.06 3.48 6.30
CA GLU A 21 -12.25 4.21 6.74
C GLU A 21 -11.91 5.32 7.75
N ALA A 22 -10.93 5.09 8.62
CA ALA A 22 -10.43 6.11 9.55
C ALA A 22 -9.86 7.36 8.86
N LEU A 23 -9.52 7.28 7.56
CA LEU A 23 -9.05 8.43 6.79
C LEU A 23 -10.19 9.35 6.31
N ASN A 24 -11.45 8.92 6.38
CA ASN A 24 -12.58 9.79 6.01
C ASN A 24 -12.73 10.97 6.97
N ASP A 25 -12.26 10.84 8.22
CA ASP A 25 -12.29 11.89 9.24
C ASP A 25 -10.98 12.70 9.27
N LEU A 26 -10.09 12.52 8.27
CA LEU A 26 -8.81 13.19 8.20
C LEU A 26 -9.00 14.71 8.06
N SER A 27 -8.27 15.46 8.86
CA SER A 27 -8.18 16.91 8.73
C SER A 27 -6.88 17.31 8.03
N PRO A 28 -6.90 18.31 7.14
CA PRO A 28 -5.68 18.76 6.48
C PRO A 28 -4.64 19.25 7.49
N ALA A 29 -3.41 18.74 7.40
CA ALA A 29 -2.28 19.21 8.19
C ALA A 29 -0.99 19.03 7.39
N CYS A 30 -0.15 20.04 7.34
CA CYS A 30 1.10 20.00 6.58
C CYS A 30 2.26 20.46 7.47
N HIS A 31 3.03 19.48 7.95
CA HIS A 31 4.25 19.73 8.74
C HIS A 31 5.53 19.43 7.92
N GLY A 32 5.38 18.98 6.69
CA GLY A 32 6.45 18.71 5.73
C GLY A 32 6.53 19.77 4.62
N GLN A 33 7.12 19.40 3.51
CA GLN A 33 7.31 20.25 2.34
C GLN A 33 6.53 19.72 1.14
N VAL A 34 5.76 20.60 0.48
CA VAL A 34 5.05 20.27 -0.77
C VAL A 34 5.64 21.13 -1.88
N HIS A 35 6.19 20.49 -2.91
CA HIS A 35 6.76 21.21 -4.06
C HIS A 35 5.65 21.95 -4.83
N PRO A 36 5.89 23.19 -5.31
CA PRO A 36 4.87 23.98 -6.02
C PRO A 36 4.30 23.33 -7.29
N LEU A 37 5.02 22.38 -7.90
CA LEU A 37 4.57 21.61 -9.06
C LEU A 37 3.88 20.28 -8.67
N ALA A 38 3.62 20.02 -7.41
CA ALA A 38 2.76 18.93 -6.98
C ALA A 38 1.30 19.40 -6.99
N VAL A 39 0.38 18.47 -7.28
CA VAL A 39 -1.06 18.74 -7.32
C VAL A 39 -1.73 18.00 -6.17
N VAL A 40 -2.43 18.71 -5.31
CA VAL A 40 -3.19 18.12 -4.20
C VAL A 40 -4.68 18.45 -4.38
N ASN A 41 -5.45 17.46 -4.82
CA ASN A 41 -6.89 17.51 -5.02
C ASN A 41 -7.59 16.63 -3.96
N GLY A 42 -7.58 17.06 -2.70
CA GLY A 42 -8.15 16.28 -1.61
C GLY A 42 -7.61 16.71 -0.25
N VAL A 43 -7.68 15.79 0.72
CA VAL A 43 -7.20 16.00 2.08
C VAL A 43 -5.83 15.36 2.24
N LEU A 44 -4.83 16.17 2.62
CA LEU A 44 -3.48 15.71 2.90
C LEU A 44 -3.11 15.99 4.36
N GLU A 45 -2.71 14.94 5.09
CA GLU A 45 -1.95 15.05 6.33
C GLU A 45 -0.51 14.62 6.04
N LEU A 46 0.45 15.57 6.17
CA LEU A 46 1.86 15.35 5.88
C LEU A 46 2.70 15.56 7.14
N GLY A 47 3.39 14.52 7.58
CA GLY A 47 4.24 14.52 8.76
C GLY A 47 5.54 15.33 8.59
N GLU A 48 6.17 15.62 9.71
CA GLU A 48 7.41 16.40 9.79
C GLU A 48 8.55 15.69 9.02
N GLY A 49 9.40 16.46 8.36
CA GLY A 49 10.53 15.94 7.57
C GLY A 49 10.15 15.29 6.24
N SER A 50 8.85 15.15 5.96
CA SER A 50 8.36 14.55 4.71
C SER A 50 8.33 15.56 3.56
N VAL A 51 8.62 15.06 2.34
CA VAL A 51 8.71 15.89 1.14
C VAL A 51 7.87 15.30 0.01
N ILE A 52 6.97 16.12 -0.55
CA ILE A 52 6.25 15.83 -1.80
C ILE A 52 7.02 16.49 -2.94
N LYS A 53 7.53 15.69 -3.88
CA LYS A 53 8.36 16.12 -5.02
C LYS A 53 7.51 16.59 -6.22
N PRO A 54 8.14 17.28 -7.22
CA PRO A 54 7.43 17.80 -8.38
C PRO A 54 6.70 16.71 -9.16
N GLY A 55 5.56 17.09 -9.76
CA GLY A 55 4.74 16.20 -10.60
C GLY A 55 3.96 15.14 -9.83
N THR A 56 4.06 15.09 -8.49
CA THR A 56 3.24 14.21 -7.68
C THR A 56 1.79 14.69 -7.69
N VAL A 57 0.85 13.76 -7.85
CA VAL A 57 -0.59 14.01 -7.79
C VAL A 57 -1.18 13.25 -6.60
N ILE A 58 -1.95 13.95 -5.79
CA ILE A 58 -2.66 13.40 -4.64
C ILE A 58 -4.15 13.68 -4.83
N GLU A 59 -4.98 12.62 -4.83
CA GLU A 59 -6.43 12.69 -4.96
C GLU A 59 -7.12 11.85 -3.87
N GLY A 60 -8.05 12.46 -3.13
CA GLY A 60 -8.77 11.80 -2.04
C GLY A 60 -8.20 12.13 -0.66
N CYS A 61 -8.23 11.19 0.27
CA CYS A 61 -7.73 11.40 1.64
C CYS A 61 -6.43 10.63 1.85
N VAL A 62 -5.33 11.36 1.98
CA VAL A 62 -3.98 10.79 2.07
C VAL A 62 -3.29 11.25 3.34
N LYS A 63 -2.87 10.27 4.15
CA LYS A 63 -2.05 10.48 5.35
C LYS A 63 -0.64 9.94 5.10
N ILE A 64 0.36 10.78 5.30
CA ILE A 64 1.78 10.46 5.17
C ILE A 64 2.47 10.77 6.49
N GLY A 65 3.18 9.81 7.04
CA GLY A 65 3.95 9.94 8.27
C GLY A 65 5.16 10.86 8.13
N GLN A 66 6.13 10.68 9.02
CA GLN A 66 7.33 11.51 9.11
C GLN A 66 8.46 10.99 8.21
N ASN A 67 9.36 11.89 7.80
CA ASN A 67 10.59 11.58 7.06
C ASN A 67 10.37 10.77 5.78
N CYS A 68 9.25 10.98 5.10
CA CYS A 68 8.90 10.31 3.86
C CYS A 68 9.34 11.12 2.63
N THR A 69 9.63 10.41 1.55
CA THR A 69 9.83 11.00 0.22
C THR A 69 8.78 10.49 -0.75
N ILE A 70 7.96 11.39 -1.30
CA ILE A 70 6.89 11.05 -2.25
C ILE A 70 7.19 11.72 -3.60
N GLY A 71 7.24 10.92 -4.65
CA GLY A 71 7.55 11.36 -6.00
C GLY A 71 9.06 11.31 -6.36
N PRO A 72 9.46 11.93 -7.50
CA PRO A 72 8.62 12.74 -8.40
C PRO A 72 7.58 11.90 -9.14
N ASN A 73 6.56 12.57 -9.71
CA ASN A 73 5.55 11.94 -10.58
C ASN A 73 4.84 10.72 -9.94
N ALA A 74 4.70 10.67 -8.64
CA ALA A 74 3.90 9.65 -7.97
C ALA A 74 2.41 10.01 -8.03
N TYR A 75 1.53 9.00 -8.01
CA TYR A 75 0.08 9.19 -7.97
C TYR A 75 -0.53 8.44 -6.79
N LEU A 76 -1.06 9.18 -5.82
CA LEU A 76 -1.74 8.63 -4.65
C LEU A 76 -3.22 9.00 -4.73
N ARG A 77 -4.12 8.00 -4.70
CA ARG A 77 -5.55 8.25 -4.87
C ARG A 77 -6.47 7.39 -4.01
N GLY A 78 -7.64 7.95 -3.72
CA GLY A 78 -8.62 7.34 -2.82
C GLY A 78 -8.21 7.50 -1.36
N LEU A 79 -8.24 6.44 -0.60
CA LEU A 79 -7.84 6.41 0.81
C LEU A 79 -6.44 5.79 0.91
N VAL A 80 -5.42 6.59 1.23
CA VAL A 80 -4.03 6.10 1.31
C VAL A 80 -3.40 6.50 2.64
N ARG A 81 -2.81 5.51 3.31
CA ARG A 81 -1.97 5.73 4.48
C ARG A 81 -0.55 5.26 4.19
N VAL A 82 0.41 6.13 4.45
CA VAL A 82 1.85 5.84 4.40
C VAL A 82 2.42 6.09 5.80
N GLY A 83 3.11 5.13 6.36
CA GLY A 83 3.80 5.23 7.65
C GLY A 83 5.03 6.12 7.59
N ASP A 84 5.92 5.98 8.55
CA ASP A 84 7.12 6.80 8.68
C ASP A 84 8.30 6.23 7.88
N ASN A 85 9.24 7.11 7.49
CA ASN A 85 10.51 6.75 6.82
C ASN A 85 10.30 5.97 5.50
N CYS A 86 9.26 6.30 4.76
CA CYS A 86 8.89 5.63 3.51
C CYS A 86 9.39 6.37 2.27
N VAL A 87 9.55 5.63 1.19
CA VAL A 87 9.80 6.18 -0.16
C VAL A 87 8.73 5.65 -1.12
N VAL A 88 7.97 6.58 -1.70
CA VAL A 88 7.08 6.31 -2.84
C VAL A 88 7.63 7.10 -4.02
N GLY A 89 8.37 6.44 -4.88
CA GLY A 89 9.22 7.09 -5.87
C GLY A 89 8.57 7.36 -7.22
N ASN A 90 9.42 7.49 -8.25
CA ASN A 90 8.99 7.92 -9.58
C ASN A 90 8.01 6.95 -10.24
N ALA A 91 6.91 7.51 -10.76
CA ALA A 91 5.85 6.79 -11.48
C ALA A 91 5.29 5.60 -10.68
N VAL A 92 5.17 5.75 -9.38
CA VAL A 92 4.47 4.82 -8.50
C VAL A 92 3.03 5.29 -8.33
N GLU A 93 2.08 4.38 -8.54
CA GLU A 93 0.67 4.62 -8.24
C GLU A 93 0.24 3.82 -7.01
N ILE A 94 -0.39 4.48 -6.04
CA ILE A 94 -0.98 3.84 -4.85
C ILE A 94 -2.46 4.21 -4.77
N LYS A 95 -3.30 3.19 -4.65
CA LYS A 95 -4.75 3.35 -4.58
C LYS A 95 -5.31 2.55 -3.40
N ASN A 96 -6.10 3.21 -2.53
CA ASN A 96 -6.83 2.57 -1.42
C ASN A 96 -5.95 1.58 -0.65
N SER A 97 -4.78 2.00 -0.19
CA SER A 97 -3.78 1.09 0.38
C SER A 97 -3.14 1.65 1.64
N VAL A 98 -2.64 0.74 2.46
CA VAL A 98 -1.87 1.04 3.66
C VAL A 98 -0.44 0.55 3.48
N LEU A 99 0.51 1.45 3.65
CA LEU A 99 1.93 1.16 3.78
C LEU A 99 2.34 1.41 5.23
N GLY A 100 2.98 0.44 5.86
CA GLY A 100 3.60 0.57 7.18
C GLY A 100 4.81 1.49 7.18
N ASN A 101 5.65 1.37 8.18
CA ASN A 101 6.88 2.15 8.29
C ASN A 101 8.01 1.52 7.47
N GLN A 102 8.96 2.34 7.01
CA GLN A 102 10.15 1.86 6.27
C GLN A 102 9.78 1.03 5.03
N VAL A 103 8.75 1.45 4.30
CA VAL A 103 8.34 0.82 3.04
C VAL A 103 8.93 1.59 1.87
N PHE A 104 9.70 0.90 1.04
CA PHE A 104 10.38 1.47 -0.12
C PHE A 104 9.77 0.95 -1.42
N VAL A 105 9.08 1.82 -2.15
CA VAL A 105 8.48 1.56 -3.47
C VAL A 105 9.03 2.62 -4.43
N SER A 106 10.23 2.42 -4.93
CA SER A 106 10.99 3.51 -5.54
C SER A 106 10.67 3.77 -7.01
N HIS A 107 10.09 2.80 -7.76
CA HIS A 107 10.00 2.93 -9.22
C HIS A 107 8.83 2.17 -9.84
N LEU A 108 8.06 2.85 -10.76
CA LEU A 108 7.22 2.25 -11.80
C LEU A 108 6.29 1.13 -11.31
N THR A 109 5.70 1.27 -10.14
CA THR A 109 4.94 0.21 -9.47
C THR A 109 3.49 0.63 -9.25
N TYR A 110 2.56 -0.32 -9.41
CA TYR A 110 1.16 -0.14 -9.03
C TYR A 110 0.83 -0.93 -7.76
N ILE A 111 0.21 -0.28 -6.78
CA ILE A 111 -0.30 -0.90 -5.55
C ILE A 111 -1.76 -0.52 -5.38
N GLY A 112 -2.66 -1.49 -5.53
CA GLY A 112 -4.10 -1.27 -5.38
C GLY A 112 -4.74 -2.08 -4.27
N ASP A 113 -5.55 -1.44 -3.42
CA ASP A 113 -6.38 -2.05 -2.38
C ASP A 113 -5.60 -3.09 -1.53
N SER A 114 -4.38 -2.73 -1.10
CA SER A 114 -3.40 -3.61 -0.48
C SER A 114 -2.91 -3.10 0.87
N TRP A 115 -2.40 -4.02 1.69
CA TRP A 115 -1.68 -3.71 2.92
C TRP A 115 -0.26 -4.24 2.86
N LEU A 116 0.71 -3.35 2.99
CA LEU A 116 2.12 -3.66 3.17
C LEU A 116 2.51 -3.31 4.61
N GLU A 117 3.02 -4.29 5.38
CA GLU A 117 3.51 -4.05 6.74
C GLU A 117 4.85 -3.30 6.75
N ASP A 118 5.55 -3.30 7.87
CA ASP A 118 6.79 -2.55 8.07
C ASP A 118 8.00 -3.20 7.38
N ASP A 119 9.02 -2.41 7.08
CA ASP A 119 10.30 -2.83 6.52
C ASP A 119 10.17 -3.68 5.24
N ILE A 120 9.53 -3.12 4.24
CA ILE A 120 9.34 -3.77 2.94
C ILE A 120 10.09 -3.01 1.85
N ASN A 121 10.82 -3.73 1.00
CA ASN A 121 11.39 -3.18 -0.22
C ASN A 121 10.75 -3.80 -1.45
N VAL A 122 10.20 -2.97 -2.33
CA VAL A 122 9.55 -3.37 -3.58
C VAL A 122 10.43 -2.98 -4.77
N GLY A 123 10.89 -3.96 -5.51
CA GLY A 123 11.64 -3.77 -6.75
C GLY A 123 10.81 -3.06 -7.83
N GLY A 124 11.48 -2.38 -8.74
CA GLY A 124 10.83 -1.59 -9.78
C GLY A 124 9.96 -2.41 -10.73
N GLY A 125 8.86 -1.81 -11.19
CA GLY A 125 7.95 -2.40 -12.18
C GLY A 125 7.02 -3.48 -11.64
N CYS A 126 6.79 -3.54 -10.33
CA CYS A 126 5.88 -4.50 -9.72
C CYS A 126 4.41 -4.09 -9.88
N ILE A 127 3.52 -5.08 -9.94
CA ILE A 127 2.07 -4.89 -9.99
C ILE A 127 1.42 -5.66 -8.85
N PHE A 128 0.80 -4.95 -7.92
CA PHE A 128 -0.06 -5.52 -6.89
C PHE A 128 -1.50 -5.43 -7.39
N SER A 129 -1.92 -6.48 -8.09
CA SER A 129 -3.21 -6.51 -8.78
C SER A 129 -4.37 -6.65 -7.79
N ASN A 130 -5.44 -5.91 -8.02
CA ASN A 130 -6.60 -5.82 -7.13
C ASN A 130 -7.92 -6.29 -7.76
N PHE A 131 -7.89 -6.82 -8.99
CA PHE A 131 -9.09 -7.22 -9.71
C PHE A 131 -8.87 -8.48 -10.52
N ARG A 132 -9.83 -9.42 -10.49
CA ARG A 132 -9.81 -10.66 -11.24
C ARG A 132 -10.40 -10.47 -12.63
N HIS A 133 -9.89 -11.17 -13.63
CA HIS A 133 -10.42 -11.11 -15.02
C HIS A 133 -11.86 -11.59 -15.15
N ASP A 134 -12.28 -12.54 -14.29
CA ASP A 134 -13.65 -13.08 -14.27
C ASP A 134 -14.61 -12.21 -13.43
N ALA A 135 -14.13 -11.07 -12.88
CA ALA A 135 -14.86 -10.19 -11.97
C ALA A 135 -15.44 -10.92 -10.73
N GLY A 136 -15.02 -12.13 -10.47
CA GLY A 136 -15.47 -12.96 -9.37
C GLY A 136 -14.99 -12.46 -8.01
N GLU A 137 -15.61 -12.98 -6.96
CA GLU A 137 -15.22 -12.69 -5.59
C GLU A 137 -13.77 -13.09 -5.32
N ILE A 138 -13.06 -12.21 -4.62
CA ILE A 138 -11.67 -12.47 -4.20
C ILE A 138 -11.71 -13.25 -2.89
N ARG A 139 -10.89 -14.31 -2.83
CA ARG A 139 -10.67 -15.08 -1.61
C ARG A 139 -9.26 -14.81 -1.11
N MET A 140 -9.11 -14.73 0.23
CA MET A 140 -7.83 -14.47 0.88
C MET A 140 -7.55 -15.55 1.94
N LEU A 141 -6.29 -15.90 2.11
CA LEU A 141 -5.88 -16.85 3.15
C LEU A 141 -6.05 -16.21 4.53
N HIS A 142 -6.81 -16.86 5.40
CA HIS A 142 -7.00 -16.48 6.79
C HIS A 142 -7.09 -17.75 7.64
N GLU A 143 -6.33 -17.84 8.73
CA GLU A 143 -6.27 -19.00 9.63
C GLU A 143 -6.09 -20.35 8.90
N GLY A 144 -5.22 -20.35 7.89
CA GLY A 144 -4.92 -21.55 7.09
C GLY A 144 -6.00 -21.93 6.07
N GLN A 145 -7.10 -21.16 5.94
CA GLN A 145 -8.19 -21.42 5.02
C GLN A 145 -8.36 -20.30 3.99
N LEU A 146 -8.70 -20.67 2.76
CA LEU A 146 -9.01 -19.72 1.70
C LEU A 146 -10.45 -19.20 1.86
N THR A 147 -10.59 -18.03 2.50
CA THR A 147 -11.87 -17.45 2.95
C THR A 147 -12.41 -16.45 1.94
N PRO A 148 -13.72 -16.50 1.60
CA PRO A 148 -14.38 -15.47 0.81
C PRO A 148 -14.33 -14.11 1.54
N THR A 149 -14.05 -13.02 0.80
CA THR A 149 -13.89 -11.68 1.37
C THR A 149 -15.11 -10.78 1.19
N GLY A 150 -16.11 -11.21 0.43
CA GLY A 150 -17.26 -10.40 0.03
C GLY A 150 -16.89 -9.31 -1.01
N ARG A 151 -15.69 -9.34 -1.60
CA ARG A 151 -15.16 -8.27 -2.45
C ARG A 151 -14.73 -8.78 -3.82
N ASN A 152 -14.98 -7.96 -4.84
CA ASN A 152 -14.46 -8.18 -6.20
C ASN A 152 -13.25 -7.26 -6.52
N LYS A 153 -12.89 -6.33 -5.60
CA LYS A 153 -11.65 -5.53 -5.64
C LYS A 153 -10.94 -5.63 -4.32
N LEU A 154 -9.79 -6.28 -4.32
CA LEU A 154 -8.91 -6.43 -3.17
C LEU A 154 -7.53 -6.85 -3.68
N GLY A 155 -6.50 -6.16 -3.25
CA GLY A 155 -5.12 -6.49 -3.59
C GLY A 155 -4.55 -7.60 -2.72
N CYS A 156 -3.45 -7.36 -2.08
CA CYS A 156 -2.76 -8.33 -1.28
C CYS A 156 -2.40 -7.81 0.12
N TYR A 157 -1.99 -8.74 0.95
CA TYR A 157 -1.35 -8.47 2.25
C TYR A 157 0.10 -8.93 2.20
N VAL A 158 1.03 -8.04 2.51
CA VAL A 158 2.47 -8.35 2.53
C VAL A 158 2.97 -8.19 3.96
N GLY A 159 3.44 -9.28 4.53
CA GLY A 159 4.00 -9.31 5.88
C GLY A 159 5.34 -8.59 5.95
N ALA A 160 5.66 -8.15 7.16
CA ALA A 160 6.85 -7.34 7.45
C ALA A 160 8.17 -8.00 7.00
N HIS A 161 9.21 -7.19 6.85
CA HIS A 161 10.56 -7.62 6.48
C HIS A 161 10.66 -8.33 5.11
N SER A 162 9.72 -8.06 4.19
CA SER A 162 9.69 -8.70 2.88
C SER A 162 10.50 -7.94 1.83
N ARG A 163 11.03 -8.67 0.85
CA ARG A 163 11.81 -8.13 -0.27
C ARG A 163 11.25 -8.65 -1.57
N ILE A 164 10.59 -7.78 -2.32
CA ILE A 164 9.91 -8.13 -3.57
C ILE A 164 10.82 -7.81 -4.74
N GLY A 165 11.16 -8.81 -5.54
CA GLY A 165 12.02 -8.65 -6.72
C GLY A 165 11.39 -7.74 -7.78
N CYS A 166 12.22 -7.20 -8.69
CA CYS A 166 11.72 -6.36 -9.78
C CYS A 166 10.74 -7.11 -10.69
N LYS A 167 9.76 -6.39 -11.27
CA LYS A 167 8.78 -6.93 -12.23
C LYS A 167 7.96 -8.10 -11.69
N CYS A 168 7.75 -8.18 -10.38
CA CYS A 168 6.84 -9.17 -9.81
C CYS A 168 5.38 -8.75 -10.02
N VAL A 169 4.52 -9.76 -10.20
CA VAL A 169 3.06 -9.59 -10.23
C VAL A 169 2.47 -10.35 -9.05
N ILE A 170 1.85 -9.63 -8.13
CA ILE A 170 1.13 -10.23 -7.00
C ILE A 170 -0.36 -10.27 -7.36
N LEU A 171 -0.94 -11.46 -7.41
CA LEU A 171 -2.34 -11.62 -7.79
C LEU A 171 -3.30 -11.20 -6.67
N PRO A 172 -4.56 -10.86 -7.01
CA PRO A 172 -5.57 -10.41 -6.04
C PRO A 172 -5.79 -11.43 -4.91
N GLY A 173 -5.96 -10.93 -3.68
CA GLY A 173 -6.24 -11.75 -2.50
C GLY A 173 -5.05 -12.58 -2.00
N ARG A 174 -3.84 -12.29 -2.42
CA ARG A 174 -2.66 -13.05 -1.94
C ARG A 174 -2.13 -12.50 -0.62
N VAL A 175 -1.70 -13.44 0.23
CA VAL A 175 -1.01 -13.15 1.49
C VAL A 175 0.43 -13.63 1.36
N LEU A 176 1.35 -12.70 1.48
CA LEU A 176 2.78 -12.98 1.55
C LEU A 176 3.17 -12.97 3.03
N PRO A 177 3.66 -14.10 3.58
CA PRO A 177 4.11 -14.13 4.98
C PRO A 177 5.25 -13.13 5.25
N PRO A 178 5.48 -12.77 6.51
CA PRO A 178 6.67 -12.00 6.88
C PRO A 178 7.96 -12.66 6.37
N HIS A 179 8.98 -11.83 6.09
CA HIS A 179 10.28 -12.27 5.55
C HIS A 179 10.22 -12.94 4.16
N THR A 180 9.12 -12.74 3.41
CA THR A 180 9.02 -13.24 2.03
C THR A 180 10.08 -12.58 1.14
N GLN A 181 10.78 -13.39 0.35
CA GLN A 181 11.67 -12.92 -0.70
C GLN A 181 11.22 -13.51 -2.03
N THR A 182 10.99 -12.66 -3.04
CA THR A 182 10.63 -13.12 -4.37
C THR A 182 11.76 -12.88 -5.36
N TYR A 183 11.97 -13.81 -6.29
CA TYR A 183 12.87 -13.57 -7.44
C TYR A 183 12.26 -12.53 -8.40
N PRO A 184 13.10 -11.76 -9.12
CA PRO A 184 12.62 -10.87 -10.19
C PRO A 184 11.76 -11.63 -11.23
N GLY A 185 10.66 -10.98 -11.66
CA GLY A 185 9.75 -11.56 -12.64
C GLY A 185 8.78 -12.61 -12.10
N THR A 186 8.74 -12.84 -10.80
CA THR A 186 7.82 -13.80 -10.19
C THR A 186 6.36 -13.36 -10.35
N VAL A 187 5.49 -14.30 -10.75
CA VAL A 187 4.03 -14.17 -10.60
C VAL A 187 3.64 -14.93 -9.32
N PHE A 188 3.32 -14.17 -8.27
CA PHE A 188 2.93 -14.75 -7.00
C PHE A 188 1.42 -15.05 -7.00
N ASP A 189 1.08 -16.32 -7.11
CA ASP A 189 -0.30 -16.83 -7.14
C ASP A 189 -0.73 -17.48 -5.81
N GLY A 190 0.10 -17.40 -4.79
CA GLY A 190 -0.12 -18.00 -3.47
C GLY A 190 0.42 -19.42 -3.33
N ARG A 191 1.03 -19.97 -4.36
CA ARG A 191 1.78 -21.21 -4.22
C ARG A 191 3.18 -20.88 -3.71
N VAL A 192 3.62 -21.60 -2.70
CA VAL A 192 5.01 -21.53 -2.25
C VAL A 192 5.85 -22.11 -3.41
N GLN A 193 6.66 -21.27 -4.04
CA GLN A 193 7.65 -21.79 -4.99
C GLN A 193 8.75 -22.48 -4.17
N PRO A 194 9.16 -23.68 -4.55
CA PRO A 194 10.18 -24.43 -3.83
C PRO A 194 11.54 -23.73 -3.85
#